data_00612cfde6911a3581b18adca4d4633e
#
_entry.id   00612cfde6911a3581b18adca4d4633e
#
_cell.length_a   1.000
_cell.length_b   1.000
_cell.length_c   1.000
_cell.angle_alpha   90.00
_cell.angle_beta   90.00
_cell.angle_gamma   90.00
#
_symmetry.space_group_name_H-M   'P 1'
#
loop_
_entity.id
_entity.type
_entity.pdbx_description
1 polymer ?
#
loop_
_entity_poly.entity_id
_entity_poly.type
_entity_poly.pdbx_seq_one_letter_code
_entity_poly.pdbx_strand_id
1 'polypeptide(L)'
;MFKKYLPILISLLIVVLVAFMVIVKKSEEPMVKIKETMGEFKKQSSCVRHPQFLSTLNITHPVTIDLSQQQFTGLAFLYGKNFSQVLHPKAWENFEHFSTYALDKKGNVFLAPMPFISIKPTTFNLQKNIYKLDSLTGKISIFIHFDEVLPSASNPYGIISLIYDCDDDTLWVSAIDESNYREEKGVIYHIDIKSKKILQKIEGTDALTLRLLKSKNGKFLLAGSARKNALYAFKIEQQEIVQNSKIKLLELPSANERIRKIKIRKENILELQTIPFSYTLVAETSDKNERREYRVEWDSRKFKFLN
;
A
#
# COMPACT_ATOMS: atom_id res chain seq x y z
N MET A 1 55.46 -19.53 30.45
CA MET A 1 54.74 -20.06 29.30
C MET A 1 53.93 -18.96 28.50
N PHE A 2 53.46 -17.90 29.12
CA PHE A 2 52.66 -16.85 28.49
C PHE A 2 53.34 -16.02 27.38
N LYS A 3 54.65 -15.75 27.49
CA LYS A 3 55.36 -14.93 26.48
C LYS A 3 55.44 -15.53 25.08
N LYS A 4 55.27 -16.83 24.92
CA LYS A 4 55.41 -17.53 23.63
C LYS A 4 54.13 -17.46 22.77
N TYR A 5 52.98 -17.22 23.38
CA TYR A 5 51.69 -17.17 22.69
C TYR A 5 51.15 -15.74 22.47
N LEU A 6 51.81 -14.73 23.06
CA LEU A 6 51.41 -13.33 22.95
C LEU A 6 51.34 -12.81 21.48
N PRO A 7 52.36 -13.12 20.60
CA PRO A 7 52.26 -12.65 19.22
C PRO A 7 51.15 -13.33 18.42
N ILE A 8 50.80 -14.59 18.74
CA ILE A 8 49.71 -15.32 18.07
C ILE A 8 48.35 -14.71 18.48
N LEU A 9 48.19 -14.37 19.75
CA LEU A 9 46.99 -13.72 20.25
C LEU A 9 46.78 -12.33 19.64
N ILE A 10 47.83 -11.54 19.47
CA ILE A 10 47.78 -10.21 18.85
C ILE A 10 47.43 -10.34 17.36
N SER A 11 47.97 -11.29 16.63
CA SER A 11 47.65 -11.49 15.22
C SER A 11 46.21 -11.95 15.04
N LEU A 12 45.67 -12.80 15.90
CA LEU A 12 44.28 -13.23 15.87
C LEU A 12 43.31 -12.05 16.14
N LEU A 13 43.64 -11.18 17.10
CA LEU A 13 42.87 -10.00 17.44
C LEU A 13 42.83 -9.00 16.28
N ILE A 14 43.95 -8.82 15.56
CA ILE A 14 44.03 -7.96 14.39
C ILE A 14 43.14 -8.52 13.25
N VAL A 15 43.18 -9.84 13.01
CA VAL A 15 42.36 -10.48 11.97
C VAL A 15 40.87 -10.33 12.29
N VAL A 16 40.49 -10.52 13.55
CA VAL A 16 39.08 -10.32 13.99
C VAL A 16 38.65 -8.85 13.85
N LEU A 17 39.50 -7.90 14.21
CA LEU A 17 39.24 -6.46 14.05
C LEU A 17 39.11 -6.07 12.59
N VAL A 18 39.96 -6.56 11.69
CA VAL A 18 39.90 -6.30 10.26
C VAL A 18 38.67 -6.95 9.66
N ALA A 19 38.31 -8.18 10.04
CA ALA A 19 37.08 -8.83 9.61
C ALA A 19 35.84 -8.06 10.09
N PHE A 20 35.86 -7.56 11.32
CA PHE A 20 34.77 -6.73 11.86
C PHE A 20 34.65 -5.40 11.13
N MET A 21 35.76 -4.72 10.82
CA MET A 21 35.75 -3.50 10.01
C MET A 21 35.24 -3.71 8.57
N VAL A 22 35.58 -4.87 7.96
CA VAL A 22 35.09 -5.22 6.62
C VAL A 22 33.59 -5.52 6.64
N ILE A 23 33.12 -6.21 7.69
CA ILE A 23 31.67 -6.49 7.88
C ILE A 23 30.91 -5.20 8.14
N VAL A 24 31.41 -4.31 9.01
CA VAL A 24 30.79 -3.00 9.30
C VAL A 24 30.78 -2.10 8.07
N LYS A 25 31.87 -2.09 7.29
CA LYS A 25 31.94 -1.33 6.03
C LYS A 25 31.05 -1.89 4.93
N LYS A 26 30.72 -3.18 4.96
CA LYS A 26 29.81 -3.84 4.01
C LYS A 26 28.33 -3.63 4.37
N SER A 27 28.03 -3.19 5.62
CA SER A 27 26.67 -2.86 6.06
C SER A 27 26.29 -1.40 5.78
N GLU A 28 27.20 -0.53 5.40
CA GLU A 28 26.91 0.75 4.81
C GLU A 28 26.84 0.59 3.29
N GLU A 29 25.83 -0.13 2.79
CA GLU A 29 25.44 0.01 1.39
C GLU A 29 25.19 1.51 1.12
N PRO A 30 25.73 2.08 0.02
CA PRO A 30 25.49 3.46 -0.29
C PRO A 30 23.98 3.64 -0.41
N MET A 31 23.37 4.39 0.50
CA MET A 31 22.02 4.90 0.32
C MET A 31 22.07 5.66 -1.03
N VAL A 32 21.63 4.96 -2.08
CA VAL A 32 21.55 5.56 -3.41
C VAL A 32 20.84 6.89 -3.20
N LYS A 33 21.47 7.99 -3.62
CA LYS A 33 20.98 9.37 -3.50
C LYS A 33 19.74 9.60 -4.38
N ILE A 34 18.70 8.75 -4.22
CA ILE A 34 17.46 8.83 -4.98
C ILE A 34 16.67 10.11 -4.63
N LYS A 35 16.98 10.76 -3.51
CA LYS A 35 16.40 12.07 -3.17
C LYS A 35 16.69 13.14 -4.24
N GLU A 36 17.82 13.02 -4.96
CA GLU A 36 18.15 13.93 -6.07
C GLU A 36 17.48 13.52 -7.39
N THR A 37 16.81 12.36 -7.45
CA THR A 37 16.35 11.76 -8.70
C THR A 37 14.85 11.75 -8.93
N MET A 38 14.01 12.10 -7.92
CA MET A 38 12.56 12.03 -8.14
C MET A 38 12.04 13.08 -9.14
N GLY A 39 12.66 14.27 -9.20
CA GLY A 39 12.27 15.34 -10.12
C GLY A 39 10.85 15.87 -9.87
N GLU A 40 10.42 16.82 -10.70
CA GLU A 40 9.07 17.38 -10.63
C GLU A 40 8.01 16.37 -11.03
N PHE A 41 6.84 16.43 -10.39
CA PHE A 41 5.72 15.55 -10.67
C PHE A 41 5.11 15.87 -12.04
N LYS A 42 4.96 14.84 -12.85
CA LYS A 42 4.20 14.95 -14.09
C LYS A 42 2.70 14.88 -13.78
N LYS A 43 1.90 15.43 -14.67
CA LYS A 43 0.44 15.23 -14.61
C LYS A 43 0.15 13.74 -14.58
N GLN A 44 -0.54 13.30 -13.55
CA GLN A 44 -0.97 11.90 -13.45
C GLN A 44 -2.12 11.69 -14.46
N SER A 45 -1.89 10.86 -15.47
CA SER A 45 -2.95 10.45 -16.40
C SER A 45 -3.86 9.43 -15.71
N SER A 46 -5.16 9.60 -15.85
CA SER A 46 -6.13 8.58 -15.45
C SER A 46 -6.66 7.92 -16.72
N CYS A 47 -6.48 6.62 -16.83
CA CYS A 47 -7.05 5.80 -17.90
C CYS A 47 -8.30 5.07 -17.45
N VAL A 48 -8.64 5.16 -16.18
CA VAL A 48 -9.72 4.40 -15.56
C VAL A 48 -11.09 4.88 -16.03
N ARG A 49 -12.02 3.94 -16.09
CA ARG A 49 -13.42 4.21 -16.46
C ARG A 49 -14.33 3.74 -15.32
N HIS A 50 -15.54 4.29 -15.28
CA HIS A 50 -16.59 3.77 -14.42
C HIS A 50 -17.19 2.49 -15.02
N PRO A 51 -17.76 1.60 -14.18
CA PRO A 51 -18.42 0.38 -14.65
C PRO A 51 -19.54 0.67 -15.64
N GLN A 52 -19.58 -0.11 -16.71
CA GLN A 52 -20.55 0.08 -17.80
C GLN A 52 -21.99 -0.25 -17.38
N PHE A 53 -22.17 -1.21 -16.46
CA PHE A 53 -23.51 -1.58 -15.97
C PHE A 53 -24.24 -0.39 -15.31
N LEU A 54 -23.53 0.63 -14.82
CA LEU A 54 -24.15 1.84 -14.27
C LEU A 54 -24.97 2.57 -15.34
N SER A 55 -24.47 2.60 -16.57
CA SER A 55 -25.18 3.21 -17.69
C SER A 55 -26.45 2.44 -18.07
N THR A 56 -26.45 1.10 -17.95
CA THR A 56 -27.65 0.28 -18.19
C THR A 56 -28.74 0.50 -17.14
N LEU A 57 -28.35 0.98 -15.96
CA LEU A 57 -29.26 1.38 -14.88
C LEU A 57 -29.64 2.88 -14.93
N ASN A 58 -29.29 3.57 -16.02
CA ASN A 58 -29.47 5.03 -16.17
C ASN A 58 -28.79 5.86 -15.09
N ILE A 59 -27.72 5.33 -14.47
CA ILE A 59 -26.92 6.04 -13.49
C ILE A 59 -25.84 6.83 -14.23
N THR A 60 -25.94 8.15 -14.18
CA THR A 60 -25.02 9.09 -14.81
C THR A 60 -24.17 9.81 -13.75
N HIS A 61 -23.07 10.40 -14.21
CA HIS A 61 -22.21 11.22 -13.35
C HIS A 61 -22.94 12.42 -12.71
N PRO A 62 -22.54 12.82 -11.49
CA PRO A 62 -21.41 12.33 -10.74
C PRO A 62 -21.68 11.00 -10.02
N VAL A 63 -20.70 10.08 -10.05
CA VAL A 63 -20.74 8.80 -9.35
C VAL A 63 -19.46 8.63 -8.55
N THR A 64 -19.56 8.15 -7.31
CA THR A 64 -18.44 7.79 -6.47
C THR A 64 -18.62 6.41 -5.84
N ILE A 65 -17.52 5.74 -5.56
CA ILE A 65 -17.51 4.47 -4.83
C ILE A 65 -17.38 4.78 -3.34
N ASP A 66 -18.26 4.20 -2.54
CA ASP A 66 -18.23 4.26 -1.08
C ASP A 66 -17.87 2.89 -0.49
N LEU A 67 -16.86 2.88 0.37
CA LEU A 67 -16.40 1.75 1.18
C LEU A 67 -16.44 2.13 2.67
N SER A 68 -17.17 3.17 3.06
CA SER A 68 -17.12 3.73 4.42
C SER A 68 -17.69 2.82 5.50
N GLN A 69 -18.51 1.85 5.12
CA GLN A 69 -19.16 0.89 6.00
C GLN A 69 -20.11 1.55 7.03
N GLN A 70 -20.54 2.77 6.76
CA GLN A 70 -21.46 3.48 7.66
C GLN A 70 -22.90 3.02 7.51
N GLN A 71 -23.33 2.73 6.28
CA GLN A 71 -24.71 2.33 5.98
C GLN A 71 -24.80 0.97 5.28
N PHE A 72 -23.76 0.58 4.58
CA PHE A 72 -23.75 -0.61 3.74
C PHE A 72 -22.50 -1.44 4.02
N THR A 73 -22.64 -2.74 4.05
CA THR A 73 -21.51 -3.68 4.09
C THR A 73 -20.97 -3.89 2.68
N GLY A 74 -19.65 -3.82 2.51
CA GLY A 74 -19.01 -4.05 1.23
C GLY A 74 -18.86 -2.78 0.40
N LEU A 75 -19.50 -2.74 -0.77
CA LEU A 75 -19.36 -1.70 -1.78
C LEU A 75 -20.70 -1.03 -2.06
N ALA A 76 -20.71 0.29 -2.17
CA ALA A 76 -21.83 1.05 -2.70
C ALA A 76 -21.39 2.05 -3.76
N PHE A 77 -22.27 2.41 -4.69
CA PHE A 77 -22.10 3.56 -5.57
C PHE A 77 -23.06 4.67 -5.12
N LEU A 78 -22.50 5.82 -4.82
CA LEU A 78 -23.26 7.01 -4.53
C LEU A 78 -23.35 7.87 -5.78
N TYR A 79 -24.55 8.35 -6.11
CA TYR A 79 -24.80 9.09 -7.36
C TYR A 79 -25.92 10.12 -7.21
N GLY A 80 -26.18 10.86 -8.29
CA GLY A 80 -27.18 11.92 -8.31
C GLY A 80 -26.72 13.22 -7.64
N LYS A 81 -27.65 14.17 -7.50
CA LYS A 81 -27.35 15.47 -6.91
C LYS A 81 -26.86 15.30 -5.46
N ASN A 82 -25.68 15.83 -5.18
CA ASN A 82 -25.01 15.71 -3.87
C ASN A 82 -24.84 14.26 -3.38
N PHE A 83 -24.73 13.28 -4.28
CA PHE A 83 -24.60 11.86 -3.94
C PHE A 83 -25.71 11.33 -3.04
N SER A 84 -26.93 11.81 -3.22
CA SER A 84 -28.09 11.48 -2.39
C SER A 84 -28.73 10.13 -2.73
N GLN A 85 -28.33 9.51 -3.82
CA GLN A 85 -28.83 8.20 -4.26
C GLN A 85 -27.75 7.13 -4.08
N VAL A 86 -28.18 5.91 -3.79
CA VAL A 86 -27.30 4.79 -3.52
C VAL A 86 -27.70 3.59 -4.36
N LEU A 87 -26.69 2.97 -4.98
CA LEU A 87 -26.80 1.63 -5.54
C LEU A 87 -26.01 0.66 -4.68
N HIS A 88 -26.72 -0.27 -4.03
CA HIS A 88 -26.13 -1.32 -3.20
C HIS A 88 -26.96 -2.60 -3.32
N PRO A 89 -26.74 -3.43 -4.35
CA PRO A 89 -27.40 -4.72 -4.49
C PRO A 89 -27.10 -5.64 -3.30
N LYS A 90 -28.12 -6.31 -2.76
CA LYS A 90 -27.99 -7.23 -1.62
C LYS A 90 -26.93 -8.31 -1.82
N ALA A 91 -26.66 -8.74 -3.05
CA ALA A 91 -25.63 -9.72 -3.36
C ALA A 91 -24.22 -9.25 -3.00
N TRP A 92 -23.97 -7.93 -2.87
CA TRP A 92 -22.67 -7.40 -2.51
C TRP A 92 -22.37 -7.52 -1.01
N GLU A 93 -23.36 -7.68 -0.16
CA GLU A 93 -23.21 -7.90 1.30
C GLU A 93 -22.48 -9.20 1.63
N ASN A 94 -22.47 -10.18 0.67
CA ASN A 94 -21.80 -11.46 0.86
C ASN A 94 -20.26 -11.38 0.89
N PHE A 95 -19.68 -10.24 0.53
CA PHE A 95 -18.23 -10.05 0.44
C PHE A 95 -17.64 -9.28 1.63
N GLU A 96 -18.44 -9.00 2.67
CA GLU A 96 -18.06 -8.30 3.88
C GLU A 96 -17.47 -6.89 3.62
N HIS A 97 -16.35 -6.56 4.28
CA HIS A 97 -15.78 -5.21 4.27
C HIS A 97 -14.60 -5.10 3.31
N PHE A 98 -14.46 -3.94 2.67
CA PHE A 98 -13.34 -3.62 1.80
C PHE A 98 -12.54 -2.43 2.32
N SER A 99 -11.23 -2.48 2.12
CA SER A 99 -10.28 -1.45 2.56
C SER A 99 -10.02 -0.38 1.52
N THR A 100 -9.91 -0.80 0.26
CA THR A 100 -9.58 0.07 -0.87
C THR A 100 -10.05 -0.53 -2.19
N TYR A 101 -10.05 0.29 -3.23
CA TYR A 101 -10.39 -0.15 -4.57
C TYR A 101 -9.48 0.49 -5.63
N ALA A 102 -9.40 -0.15 -6.79
CA ALA A 102 -8.85 0.42 -8.01
C ALA A 102 -9.76 0.13 -9.20
N LEU A 103 -9.90 1.10 -10.08
CA LEU A 103 -10.61 0.98 -11.36
C LEU A 103 -9.60 0.71 -12.47
N ASP A 104 -9.95 -0.15 -13.43
CA ASP A 104 -9.16 -0.33 -14.64
C ASP A 104 -9.71 0.47 -15.84
N LYS A 105 -9.03 0.37 -16.98
CA LYS A 105 -9.43 1.02 -18.24
C LYS A 105 -10.70 0.44 -18.87
N LYS A 106 -11.16 -0.73 -18.40
CA LYS A 106 -12.41 -1.38 -18.83
C LYS A 106 -13.58 -1.06 -17.89
N GLY A 107 -13.30 -0.41 -16.76
CA GLY A 107 -14.31 -0.09 -15.75
C GLY A 107 -14.54 -1.21 -14.73
N ASN A 108 -13.71 -2.25 -14.70
CA ASN A 108 -13.77 -3.18 -13.60
C ASN A 108 -13.28 -2.52 -12.32
N VAL A 109 -13.82 -2.95 -11.16
CA VAL A 109 -13.38 -2.47 -9.85
C VAL A 109 -12.70 -3.63 -9.12
N PHE A 110 -11.41 -3.48 -8.85
CA PHE A 110 -10.67 -4.40 -7.98
C PHE A 110 -10.75 -3.91 -6.55
N LEU A 111 -10.96 -4.84 -5.62
CA LEU A 111 -11.26 -4.55 -4.23
C LEU A 111 -10.34 -5.37 -3.33
N ALA A 112 -9.72 -4.72 -2.34
CA ALA A 112 -9.00 -5.39 -1.27
C ALA A 112 -9.92 -5.54 -0.05
N PRO A 113 -9.87 -6.67 0.67
CA PRO A 113 -10.67 -6.90 1.86
C PRO A 113 -10.21 -6.03 3.04
N MET A 114 -11.02 -6.00 4.08
CA MET A 114 -10.71 -5.38 5.37
C MET A 114 -11.20 -6.29 6.49
N PRO A 115 -10.35 -6.70 7.42
CA PRO A 115 -10.83 -7.38 8.61
C PRO A 115 -11.66 -6.40 9.45
N PHE A 116 -12.75 -6.88 10.02
CA PHE A 116 -13.67 -6.06 10.79
C PHE A 116 -13.89 -6.68 12.18
N ILE A 117 -13.96 -5.84 13.20
CA ILE A 117 -14.31 -6.26 14.56
C ILE A 117 -15.78 -6.63 14.58
N SER A 118 -16.08 -7.90 14.77
CA SER A 118 -17.42 -8.44 14.81
C SER A 118 -17.54 -9.47 15.93
N ILE A 119 -18.78 -9.68 16.41
CA ILE A 119 -19.13 -10.78 17.31
C ILE A 119 -18.93 -12.13 16.58
N LYS A 120 -19.02 -12.14 15.25
CA LYS A 120 -18.74 -13.33 14.44
C LYS A 120 -17.22 -13.51 14.29
N PRO A 121 -16.73 -14.75 14.27
CA PRO A 121 -15.33 -15.03 14.00
C PRO A 121 -14.90 -14.42 12.66
N THR A 122 -13.74 -13.76 12.64
CA THR A 122 -13.17 -13.24 11.40
C THR A 122 -12.85 -14.38 10.43
N THR A 123 -13.36 -14.29 9.21
CA THR A 123 -13.07 -15.29 8.17
C THR A 123 -11.76 -14.94 7.49
N PHE A 124 -10.64 -15.44 8.00
CA PHE A 124 -9.30 -15.14 7.48
C PHE A 124 -9.14 -15.44 5.98
N ASN A 125 -9.84 -16.46 5.45
CA ASN A 125 -9.80 -16.78 4.02
C ASN A 125 -10.26 -15.63 3.12
N LEU A 126 -11.15 -14.75 3.59
CA LEU A 126 -11.57 -13.59 2.83
C LEU A 126 -10.44 -12.58 2.66
N GLN A 127 -9.52 -12.51 3.63
CA GLN A 127 -8.40 -11.58 3.63
C GLN A 127 -7.28 -11.95 2.65
N LYS A 128 -7.33 -13.16 2.08
CA LYS A 128 -6.37 -13.68 1.08
C LYS A 128 -6.74 -13.35 -0.36
N ASN A 129 -7.86 -12.65 -0.58
CA ASN A 129 -8.40 -12.48 -1.92
C ASN A 129 -8.29 -11.05 -2.42
N ILE A 130 -8.09 -10.90 -3.72
CA ILE A 130 -8.51 -9.71 -4.44
C ILE A 130 -9.86 -10.04 -5.07
N TYR A 131 -10.83 -9.17 -4.88
CA TYR A 131 -12.13 -9.27 -5.51
C TYR A 131 -12.22 -8.38 -6.74
N LYS A 132 -13.06 -8.76 -7.70
CA LYS A 132 -13.35 -7.98 -8.90
C LYS A 132 -14.85 -7.82 -9.05
N LEU A 133 -15.31 -6.57 -9.16
CA LEU A 133 -16.61 -6.25 -9.68
C LEU A 133 -16.49 -6.09 -11.20
N ASP A 134 -17.21 -6.91 -11.92
CA ASP A 134 -17.21 -6.91 -13.39
C ASP A 134 -17.95 -5.69 -13.94
N SER A 135 -17.32 -4.99 -14.86
CA SER A 135 -17.82 -3.73 -15.43
C SER A 135 -19.14 -3.86 -16.18
N LEU A 136 -19.42 -5.01 -16.78
CA LEU A 136 -20.62 -5.20 -17.59
C LEU A 136 -21.80 -5.68 -16.76
N THR A 137 -21.54 -6.59 -15.82
CA THR A 137 -22.60 -7.30 -15.09
C THR A 137 -22.84 -6.78 -13.68
N GLY A 138 -21.90 -6.00 -13.10
CA GLY A 138 -21.94 -5.59 -11.70
C GLY A 138 -21.75 -6.74 -10.70
N LYS A 139 -21.37 -7.94 -11.16
CA LYS A 139 -21.13 -9.10 -10.29
C LYS A 139 -19.77 -9.03 -9.63
N ILE A 140 -19.72 -9.23 -8.31
CA ILE A 140 -18.47 -9.39 -7.57
C ILE A 140 -18.07 -10.87 -7.55
N SER A 141 -16.79 -11.13 -7.75
CA SER A 141 -16.19 -12.47 -7.66
C SER A 141 -14.75 -12.39 -7.19
N ILE A 142 -14.18 -13.50 -6.74
CA ILE A 142 -12.75 -13.60 -6.46
C ILE A 142 -11.98 -13.47 -7.78
N PHE A 143 -11.05 -12.52 -7.82
CA PHE A 143 -10.16 -12.31 -8.95
C PHE A 143 -8.89 -13.16 -8.81
N ILE A 144 -8.22 -13.07 -7.66
CA ILE A 144 -7.05 -13.87 -7.29
C ILE A 144 -7.17 -14.28 -5.83
N HIS A 145 -6.76 -15.51 -5.53
CA HIS A 145 -6.54 -16.03 -4.18
C HIS A 145 -5.04 -16.21 -3.97
N PHE A 146 -4.54 -15.81 -2.79
CA PHE A 146 -3.13 -15.94 -2.41
C PHE A 146 -3.00 -16.98 -1.30
N ASP A 147 -2.49 -18.16 -1.65
CA ASP A 147 -2.28 -19.26 -0.69
C ASP A 147 -1.24 -18.89 0.37
N GLU A 148 -0.21 -18.14 -0.06
CA GLU A 148 0.90 -17.70 0.79
C GLU A 148 0.56 -16.56 1.76
N VAL A 149 -0.56 -15.88 1.61
CA VAL A 149 -1.01 -14.85 2.56
C VAL A 149 -1.67 -15.52 3.75
N LEU A 150 -1.12 -15.34 4.95
CA LEU A 150 -1.45 -16.10 6.16
C LEU A 150 -1.97 -15.22 7.32
N PRO A 151 -3.12 -14.55 7.19
CA PRO A 151 -3.69 -13.77 8.28
C PRO A 151 -4.03 -14.67 9.48
N SER A 152 -3.91 -14.12 10.67
CA SER A 152 -4.08 -14.85 11.95
C SER A 152 -4.84 -14.01 12.97
N ALA A 153 -5.13 -14.59 14.12
CA ALA A 153 -5.76 -13.84 15.21
C ALA A 153 -4.88 -12.69 15.75
N SER A 154 -3.55 -12.83 15.68
CA SER A 154 -2.59 -11.78 16.10
C SER A 154 -2.38 -10.70 15.04
N ASN A 155 -2.61 -11.01 13.77
CA ASN A 155 -2.63 -10.07 12.65
C ASN A 155 -3.68 -10.54 11.64
N PRO A 156 -4.92 -10.05 11.73
CA PRO A 156 -6.01 -10.48 10.86
C PRO A 156 -5.96 -9.87 9.46
N TYR A 157 -5.03 -8.95 9.19
CA TYR A 157 -4.85 -8.33 7.89
C TYR A 157 -4.15 -9.29 6.93
N GLY A 158 -4.66 -9.37 5.71
CA GLY A 158 -3.99 -10.01 4.58
C GLY A 158 -3.70 -8.97 3.51
N ILE A 159 -4.37 -9.12 2.35
CA ILE A 159 -4.35 -8.09 1.29
C ILE A 159 -5.04 -6.82 1.82
N ILE A 160 -4.33 -5.68 1.79
CA ILE A 160 -4.84 -4.46 2.43
C ILE A 160 -4.88 -3.24 1.50
N SER A 161 -4.05 -3.20 0.48
CA SER A 161 -4.02 -2.10 -0.47
C SER A 161 -3.76 -2.59 -1.88
N LEU A 162 -4.29 -1.86 -2.85
CA LEU A 162 -4.03 -2.09 -4.27
C LEU A 162 -4.13 -0.80 -5.07
N ILE A 163 -3.41 -0.73 -6.18
CA ILE A 163 -3.46 0.35 -7.15
C ILE A 163 -3.29 -0.20 -8.57
N TYR A 164 -4.10 0.31 -9.49
CA TYR A 164 -3.99 -0.03 -10.91
C TYR A 164 -2.96 0.82 -11.62
N ASP A 165 -2.15 0.16 -12.44
CA ASP A 165 -1.17 0.80 -13.30
C ASP A 165 -1.70 0.90 -14.73
N CYS A 166 -1.96 2.15 -15.15
CA CYS A 166 -2.49 2.46 -16.47
C CYS A 166 -1.53 2.16 -17.62
N ASP A 167 -0.22 2.24 -17.37
CA ASP A 167 0.77 2.10 -18.43
C ASP A 167 0.89 0.65 -18.88
N ASP A 168 0.84 -0.25 -17.89
CA ASP A 168 1.20 -1.65 -18.07
C ASP A 168 -0.01 -2.59 -17.96
N ASP A 169 -1.22 -2.08 -17.61
CA ASP A 169 -2.44 -2.86 -17.37
C ASP A 169 -2.26 -3.90 -16.27
N THR A 170 -1.62 -3.49 -15.17
CA THR A 170 -1.26 -4.33 -14.04
C THR A 170 -1.81 -3.81 -12.72
N LEU A 171 -1.70 -4.61 -11.65
CA LEU A 171 -2.00 -4.23 -10.29
C LEU A 171 -0.74 -4.30 -9.43
N TRP A 172 -0.54 -3.28 -8.60
CA TRP A 172 0.34 -3.35 -7.43
C TRP A 172 -0.51 -3.57 -6.19
N VAL A 173 -0.17 -4.58 -5.40
CA VAL A 173 -0.98 -5.06 -4.28
C VAL A 173 -0.09 -5.24 -3.08
N SER A 174 -0.53 -4.86 -1.89
CA SER A 174 0.20 -5.14 -0.65
C SER A 174 -0.55 -6.07 0.27
N ALA A 175 0.18 -6.99 0.91
CA ALA A 175 -0.22 -7.80 2.03
C ALA A 175 0.67 -7.49 3.24
N ILE A 176 0.11 -7.56 4.45
CA ILE A 176 0.85 -7.28 5.70
C ILE A 176 0.63 -8.37 6.75
N ASP A 177 0.19 -9.53 6.31
CA ASP A 177 0.07 -10.73 7.14
C ASP A 177 1.41 -11.14 7.75
N GLU A 178 1.38 -11.95 8.79
CA GLU A 178 2.56 -12.38 9.56
C GLU A 178 3.41 -11.25 10.18
N SER A 179 3.21 -9.99 9.76
CA SER A 179 3.90 -8.83 10.33
C SER A 179 3.41 -8.52 11.73
N ASN A 180 4.27 -7.93 12.53
CA ASN A 180 3.98 -7.49 13.89
C ASN A 180 4.88 -6.30 14.28
N TYR A 181 4.77 -5.83 15.52
CA TYR A 181 5.59 -4.70 16.00
C TYR A 181 7.09 -4.97 16.05
N ARG A 182 7.53 -6.24 15.97
CA ARG A 182 8.95 -6.63 16.01
C ARG A 182 9.51 -6.92 14.63
N GLU A 183 8.69 -7.47 13.73
CA GLU A 183 9.12 -8.01 12.44
C GLU A 183 8.23 -7.50 11.30
N GLU A 184 8.85 -7.01 10.22
CA GLU A 184 8.21 -6.56 8.99
C GLU A 184 8.31 -7.67 7.94
N LYS A 185 7.19 -8.34 7.65
CA LYS A 185 7.09 -9.46 6.71
C LYS A 185 6.16 -9.18 5.52
N GLY A 186 5.59 -7.98 5.46
CA GLY A 186 4.67 -7.62 4.38
C GLY A 186 5.30 -7.73 3.01
N VAL A 187 4.46 -7.98 2.03
CA VAL A 187 4.85 -8.21 0.63
C VAL A 187 4.09 -7.26 -0.28
N ILE A 188 4.79 -6.70 -1.26
CA ILE A 188 4.17 -6.00 -2.39
C ILE A 188 4.24 -6.91 -3.61
N TYR A 189 3.11 -7.21 -4.21
CA TYR A 189 2.95 -8.01 -5.43
C TYR A 189 2.72 -7.11 -6.63
N HIS A 190 3.38 -7.40 -7.74
CA HIS A 190 3.07 -6.87 -9.06
C HIS A 190 2.37 -7.96 -9.88
N ILE A 191 1.20 -7.65 -10.44
CA ILE A 191 0.29 -8.67 -10.99
C ILE A 191 -0.20 -8.25 -12.37
N ASP A 192 -0.03 -9.13 -13.36
CA ASP A 192 -0.66 -8.97 -14.66
C ASP A 192 -2.16 -9.31 -14.60
N ILE A 193 -3.01 -8.37 -14.97
CA ILE A 193 -4.47 -8.52 -14.86
C ILE A 193 -5.00 -9.60 -15.81
N LYS A 194 -4.42 -9.72 -16.99
CA LYS A 194 -4.91 -10.62 -18.03
C LYS A 194 -4.61 -12.09 -17.71
N SER A 195 -3.36 -12.37 -17.36
CA SER A 195 -2.90 -13.73 -17.05
C SER A 195 -3.10 -14.09 -15.58
N LYS A 196 -3.35 -13.12 -14.70
CA LYS A 196 -3.41 -13.23 -13.23
C LYS A 196 -2.09 -13.72 -12.62
N LYS A 197 -0.98 -13.59 -13.33
CA LYS A 197 0.34 -14.01 -12.85
C LYS A 197 0.97 -12.93 -12.00
N ILE A 198 1.64 -13.35 -10.94
CA ILE A 198 2.53 -12.50 -10.16
C ILE A 198 3.80 -12.33 -11.00
N LEU A 199 4.09 -11.08 -11.37
CA LEU A 199 5.27 -10.69 -12.15
C LEU A 199 6.47 -10.45 -11.23
N GLN A 200 6.23 -9.84 -10.05
CA GLN A 200 7.27 -9.53 -9.07
C GLN A 200 6.72 -9.60 -7.65
N LYS A 201 7.58 -9.98 -6.69
CA LYS A 201 7.34 -9.90 -5.24
C LYS A 201 8.43 -9.07 -4.59
N ILE A 202 8.05 -8.14 -3.72
CA ILE A 202 8.96 -7.33 -2.91
C ILE A 202 8.61 -7.59 -1.44
N GLU A 203 9.49 -8.29 -0.75
CA GLU A 203 9.32 -8.69 0.64
C GLU A 203 9.86 -7.64 1.62
N GLY A 204 9.50 -7.76 2.90
CA GLY A 204 9.98 -6.88 3.96
C GLY A 204 9.45 -5.45 3.87
N THR A 205 8.19 -5.29 3.42
CA THR A 205 7.55 -3.98 3.33
C THR A 205 6.07 -4.05 3.68
N ASP A 206 5.73 -3.54 4.85
CA ASP A 206 4.35 -3.40 5.30
C ASP A 206 3.73 -2.13 4.73
N ALA A 207 3.15 -2.21 3.54
CA ALA A 207 2.53 -1.07 2.91
C ALA A 207 1.02 -1.00 3.23
N LEU A 208 0.62 -0.04 4.07
CA LEU A 208 -0.78 0.22 4.40
C LEU A 208 -1.53 0.88 3.23
N THR A 209 -0.81 1.60 2.38
CA THR A 209 -1.34 2.20 1.16
C THR A 209 -0.27 2.26 0.07
N LEU A 210 -0.72 2.15 -1.17
CA LEU A 210 0.11 2.25 -2.37
C LEU A 210 -0.38 3.41 -3.26
N ARG A 211 0.56 4.09 -3.92
CA ARG A 211 0.24 5.09 -4.93
C ARG A 211 1.34 5.17 -6.00
N LEU A 212 0.95 5.16 -7.27
CA LEU A 212 1.88 5.41 -8.36
C LEU A 212 2.11 6.90 -8.54
N LEU A 213 3.37 7.28 -8.73
CA LEU A 213 3.81 8.64 -9.00
C LEU A 213 4.64 8.67 -10.28
N LYS A 214 4.24 9.49 -11.23
CA LYS A 214 5.05 9.83 -12.40
C LYS A 214 5.74 11.17 -12.17
N SER A 215 7.03 11.22 -12.43
CA SER A 215 7.85 12.43 -12.33
C SER A 215 8.69 12.62 -13.59
N LYS A 216 9.46 13.72 -13.65
CA LYS A 216 10.42 13.94 -14.76
C LYS A 216 11.47 12.85 -14.85
N ASN A 217 11.86 12.29 -13.72
CA ASN A 217 12.98 11.34 -13.60
C ASN A 217 12.53 9.87 -13.50
N GLY A 218 11.25 9.58 -13.76
CA GLY A 218 10.76 8.21 -13.80
C GLY A 218 9.43 7.98 -13.11
N LYS A 219 9.12 6.71 -12.95
CA LYS A 219 7.93 6.19 -12.28
C LYS A 219 8.31 5.62 -10.92
N PHE A 220 7.49 5.86 -9.92
CA PHE A 220 7.71 5.42 -8.57
C PHE A 220 6.44 4.81 -7.98
N LEU A 221 6.60 3.77 -7.18
CA LEU A 221 5.58 3.28 -6.29
C LEU A 221 5.80 3.90 -4.90
N LEU A 222 4.85 4.71 -4.45
CA LEU A 222 4.82 5.25 -3.10
C LEU A 222 4.12 4.27 -2.18
N ALA A 223 4.67 4.05 -0.98
CA ALA A 223 4.14 3.16 0.02
C ALA A 223 4.10 3.84 1.39
N GLY A 224 2.90 4.01 1.94
CA GLY A 224 2.73 4.41 3.34
C GLY A 224 2.95 3.20 4.24
N SER A 225 3.93 3.27 5.16
CA SER A 225 4.25 2.14 6.02
C SER A 225 3.16 1.91 7.07
N ALA A 226 2.79 0.63 7.29
CA ALA A 226 1.97 0.22 8.41
C ALA A 226 2.76 0.20 9.73
N ARG A 227 4.07 -0.08 9.65
CA ARG A 227 4.94 -0.20 10.82
C ARG A 227 5.48 1.13 11.33
N LYS A 228 5.86 2.03 10.41
CA LYS A 228 6.48 3.32 10.75
C LYS A 228 5.59 4.48 10.30
N ASN A 229 5.75 5.61 10.93
CA ASN A 229 5.12 6.88 10.53
C ASN A 229 5.81 7.48 9.28
N ALA A 230 6.08 6.67 8.26
CA ALA A 230 6.92 7.05 7.13
C ALA A 230 6.27 6.77 5.78
N LEU A 231 6.64 7.59 4.78
CA LEU A 231 6.39 7.37 3.37
C LEU A 231 7.67 6.87 2.71
N TYR A 232 7.55 5.75 1.99
CA TYR A 232 8.62 5.19 1.18
C TYR A 232 8.31 5.35 -0.30
N ALA A 233 9.34 5.31 -1.14
CA ALA A 233 9.23 5.16 -2.58
C ALA A 233 10.13 4.04 -3.08
N PHE A 234 9.67 3.40 -4.15
CA PHE A 234 10.40 2.40 -4.92
C PHE A 234 10.46 2.89 -6.37
N LYS A 235 11.63 2.86 -6.98
CA LYS A 235 11.78 3.22 -8.39
C LYS A 235 11.29 2.07 -9.27
N ILE A 236 10.51 2.38 -10.29
CA ILE A 236 10.02 1.41 -11.27
C ILE A 236 10.75 1.67 -12.59
N GLU A 237 11.42 0.64 -13.12
CA GLU A 237 12.05 0.62 -14.45
C GLU A 237 11.63 -0.67 -15.17
N GLN A 238 11.36 -0.61 -16.46
CA GLN A 238 10.95 -1.75 -17.28
C GLN A 238 9.82 -2.58 -16.64
N GLN A 239 8.84 -1.89 -16.04
CA GLN A 239 7.68 -2.47 -15.34
C GLN A 239 7.99 -3.18 -14.01
N GLU A 240 9.22 -3.16 -13.53
CA GLU A 240 9.63 -3.79 -12.28
C GLU A 240 10.17 -2.76 -11.28
N ILE A 241 10.01 -3.04 -9.99
CA ILE A 241 10.72 -2.31 -8.94
C ILE A 241 12.18 -2.66 -9.00
N VAL A 242 13.03 -1.64 -9.13
CA VAL A 242 14.48 -1.78 -9.09
C VAL A 242 14.90 -2.29 -7.70
N GLN A 243 15.71 -3.34 -7.67
CA GLN A 243 16.21 -3.92 -6.43
C GLN A 243 16.93 -2.86 -5.59
N ASN A 244 16.73 -2.89 -4.27
CA ASN A 244 17.33 -1.96 -3.31
C ASN A 244 16.99 -0.48 -3.55
N SER A 245 15.92 -0.19 -4.30
CA SER A 245 15.47 1.18 -4.56
C SER A 245 14.56 1.77 -3.48
N LYS A 246 14.27 1.02 -2.40
CA LYS A 246 13.44 1.50 -1.27
C LYS A 246 14.09 2.68 -0.57
N ILE A 247 13.44 3.84 -0.60
CA ILE A 247 13.91 5.04 0.10
C ILE A 247 12.82 5.62 0.99
N LYS A 248 13.23 6.17 2.12
CA LYS A 248 12.34 6.96 2.99
C LYS A 248 12.27 8.40 2.47
N LEU A 249 11.08 8.82 2.05
CA LEU A 249 10.83 10.17 1.54
C LEU A 249 10.57 11.18 2.64
N LEU A 250 9.76 10.80 3.62
CA LEU A 250 9.42 11.62 4.77
C LEU A 250 9.03 10.76 5.97
N GLU A 251 8.99 11.42 7.12
CA GLU A 251 8.48 10.88 8.37
C GLU A 251 7.41 11.84 8.91
N LEU A 252 6.27 11.31 9.37
CA LEU A 252 5.19 12.11 9.93
C LEU A 252 5.59 12.65 11.30
N PRO A 253 5.07 13.83 11.71
CA PRO A 253 5.36 14.41 13.01
C PRO A 253 4.95 13.52 14.20
N SER A 254 3.85 12.77 14.05
CA SER A 254 3.35 11.87 15.10
C SER A 254 3.81 10.44 14.86
N ALA A 255 4.45 9.83 15.86
CA ALA A 255 4.94 8.47 15.81
C ALA A 255 3.82 7.40 15.74
N ASN A 256 2.61 7.75 16.18
CA ASN A 256 1.47 6.83 16.23
C ASN A 256 0.63 6.81 14.95
N GLU A 257 0.91 7.71 14.01
CA GLU A 257 0.15 7.84 12.77
C GLU A 257 0.75 7.03 11.63
N ARG A 258 -0.12 6.51 10.77
CA ARG A 258 0.24 5.77 9.56
C ARG A 258 -0.48 6.36 8.38
N ILE A 259 0.21 6.44 7.23
CA ILE A 259 -0.37 6.98 6.00
C ILE A 259 -1.32 5.94 5.40
N ARG A 260 -2.60 6.27 5.38
CA ARG A 260 -3.67 5.40 4.89
C ARG A 260 -4.10 5.74 3.47
N LYS A 261 -3.92 7.01 3.05
CA LYS A 261 -4.27 7.46 1.70
C LYS A 261 -3.29 8.51 1.21
N ILE A 262 -2.92 8.41 -0.05
CA ILE A 262 -2.02 9.35 -0.73
C ILE A 262 -2.75 9.90 -1.94
N LYS A 263 -2.91 11.23 -2.01
CA LYS A 263 -3.41 11.93 -3.19
C LYS A 263 -2.28 12.78 -3.77
N ILE A 264 -2.09 12.69 -5.07
CA ILE A 264 -1.14 13.52 -5.80
C ILE A 264 -1.91 14.72 -6.35
N ARG A 265 -1.46 15.92 -5.99
CA ARG A 265 -2.00 17.19 -6.48
C ARG A 265 -1.07 17.78 -7.55
N LYS A 266 -1.47 18.88 -8.13
CA LYS A 266 -0.60 19.69 -9.00
C LYS A 266 0.56 20.27 -8.17
N GLU A 267 1.61 20.74 -8.84
CA GLU A 267 2.68 21.53 -8.21
C GLU A 267 3.50 20.78 -7.15
N ASN A 268 3.80 19.51 -7.41
CA ASN A 268 4.63 18.69 -6.52
C ASN A 268 4.05 18.44 -5.11
N ILE A 269 2.73 18.55 -4.93
CA ILE A 269 2.07 18.40 -3.65
C ILE A 269 1.49 17.01 -3.49
N LEU A 270 1.73 16.39 -2.33
CA LEU A 270 0.99 15.23 -1.84
C LEU A 270 0.07 15.65 -0.69
N GLU A 271 -1.15 15.13 -0.71
CA GLU A 271 -2.04 15.11 0.45
C GLU A 271 -2.04 13.71 1.05
N LEU A 272 -1.71 13.63 2.33
CA LEU A 272 -1.58 12.40 3.09
C LEU A 272 -2.68 12.36 4.15
N GLN A 273 -3.56 11.38 4.07
CA GLN A 273 -4.52 11.10 5.15
C GLN A 273 -3.94 10.02 6.04
N THR A 274 -3.95 10.25 7.34
CA THR A 274 -3.37 9.37 8.33
C THR A 274 -4.41 8.81 9.27
N ILE A 275 -4.09 7.67 9.86
CA ILE A 275 -4.87 7.00 10.90
C ILE A 275 -3.93 6.44 11.96
N PRO A 276 -4.35 6.26 13.19
CA PRO A 276 -3.75 5.29 14.09
C PRO A 276 -3.85 3.90 13.48
N PHE A 277 -2.84 3.06 13.63
CA PHE A 277 -2.86 1.70 13.11
C PHE A 277 -2.21 0.72 14.09
N SER A 278 -2.84 -0.42 14.24
CA SER A 278 -2.34 -1.57 14.99
C SER A 278 -2.49 -2.83 14.13
N TYR A 279 -1.52 -3.77 14.22
CA TYR A 279 -1.65 -5.08 13.57
C TYR A 279 -2.76 -5.94 14.17
N THR A 280 -3.18 -5.65 15.39
CA THR A 280 -4.30 -6.32 16.03
C THR A 280 -5.56 -5.49 15.89
N LEU A 281 -6.72 -6.15 15.69
CA LEU A 281 -7.99 -5.47 15.76
C LEU A 281 -8.33 -5.23 17.25
N VAL A 282 -8.14 -3.99 17.69
CA VAL A 282 -8.54 -3.56 19.04
C VAL A 282 -9.73 -2.62 18.90
N ALA A 283 -10.81 -2.90 19.63
CA ALA A 283 -11.90 -1.94 19.78
C ALA A 283 -11.40 -0.80 20.67
N GLU A 284 -10.90 0.26 20.04
CA GLU A 284 -10.54 1.50 20.76
C GLU A 284 -11.78 2.36 20.94
N THR A 285 -11.99 2.86 22.15
CA THR A 285 -13.01 3.87 22.44
C THR A 285 -12.69 5.17 21.70
N SER A 286 -13.70 5.82 21.22
CA SER A 286 -13.82 6.83 20.16
C SER A 286 -12.86 8.03 20.13
N ASP A 287 -12.13 8.35 21.18
CA ASP A 287 -11.42 9.63 21.28
C ASP A 287 -10.03 9.67 20.64
N LYS A 288 -9.53 8.53 20.12
CA LYS A 288 -8.18 8.42 19.56
C LYS A 288 -8.14 8.23 18.03
N ASN A 289 -9.28 8.13 17.38
CA ASN A 289 -9.38 7.89 15.93
C ASN A 289 -9.38 9.17 15.08
N GLU A 290 -8.66 10.22 15.48
CA GLU A 290 -8.53 11.41 14.67
C GLU A 290 -7.80 11.10 13.37
N ARG A 291 -8.53 11.16 12.26
CA ARG A 291 -7.94 11.22 10.92
C ARG A 291 -7.32 12.60 10.78
N ARG A 292 -6.02 12.64 10.51
CA ARG A 292 -5.33 13.87 10.18
C ARG A 292 -4.97 13.92 8.71
N GLU A 293 -4.91 15.12 8.17
CA GLU A 293 -4.48 15.39 6.81
C GLU A 293 -3.23 16.24 6.85
N TYR A 294 -2.21 15.81 6.11
CA TYR A 294 -0.98 16.57 5.91
C TYR A 294 -0.85 16.90 4.42
N ARG A 295 -0.42 18.12 4.15
CA ARG A 295 0.00 18.55 2.83
C ARG A 295 1.51 18.68 2.83
N VAL A 296 2.17 18.06 1.87
CA VAL A 296 3.63 18.09 1.74
C VAL A 296 4.01 18.44 0.30
N GLU A 297 4.99 19.30 0.15
CA GLU A 297 5.49 19.76 -1.13
C GLU A 297 6.89 19.17 -1.37
N TRP A 298 7.15 18.72 -2.60
CA TRP A 298 8.46 18.29 -3.06
C TRP A 298 9.27 19.49 -3.59
N ASP A 299 10.36 19.85 -2.92
CA ASP A 299 11.23 20.98 -3.27
C ASP A 299 12.50 20.57 -4.04
N SER A 300 12.42 19.56 -4.90
CA SER A 300 13.53 18.98 -5.68
C SER A 300 14.52 18.12 -4.89
N ARG A 301 14.49 18.16 -3.55
CA ARG A 301 15.42 17.39 -2.68
C ARG A 301 14.71 16.63 -1.58
N LYS A 302 13.65 17.19 -1.01
CA LYS A 302 12.91 16.63 0.12
C LYS A 302 11.47 17.10 0.12
N PHE A 303 10.62 16.40 0.86
CA PHE A 303 9.29 16.89 1.18
C PHE A 303 9.35 17.88 2.35
N LYS A 304 8.59 18.96 2.23
CA LYS A 304 8.31 19.92 3.29
C LYS A 304 6.85 19.89 3.64
N PHE A 305 6.52 19.87 4.92
CA PHE A 305 5.14 20.04 5.38
C PHE A 305 4.69 21.49 5.09
N LEU A 306 3.48 21.58 4.52
CA LEU A 306 2.80 22.87 4.33
C LEU A 306 1.85 23.08 5.51
N ASN A 307 1.85 24.32 6.02
CA ASN A 307 0.96 24.72 7.10
C ASN A 307 -0.51 24.81 6.66
#